data_ff54e375a3fa05b6b84f22d20f467ed7
#
_entry.id   ff54e375a3fa05b6b84f22d20f467ed7
#
_cell.length_a   1.000
_cell.length_b   1.000
_cell.length_c   1.000
_cell.angle_alpha   90.00
_cell.angle_beta   90.00
_cell.angle_gamma   90.00
#
_symmetry.space_group_name_H-M   'P 1'
#
loop_
_entity.id
_entity.type
_entity.pdbx_description
1 polymer ?
#
loop_
_entity_poly.entity_id
_entity_poly.type
_entity_poly.pdbx_seq_one_letter_code
_entity_poly.pdbx_strand_id
1 'polypeptide(L)'
;MGDGEQTRSFLYIDECIEATRRLMDSDVTDPINIGSEEMLTINQLVDIAAEIAGKKITKDHIDGPLGVRGRNSNNDLIREKLGWDYEMTLEEGMKKTYEWVRWQVSKQIYSVV
;
A
#
# COMPACT_ATOMS: atom_id res chain seq x y z
N MET A 1 12.69 -8.92 -0.99
CA MET A 1 13.93 -9.69 -0.90
C MET A 1 15.10 -8.73 -1.09
N GLY A 2 16.30 -9.11 -0.70
CA GLY A 2 17.45 -8.21 -0.67
C GLY A 2 17.52 -7.45 0.65
N ASP A 3 18.05 -6.22 0.61
CA ASP A 3 18.35 -5.43 1.80
C ASP A 3 17.12 -4.69 2.41
N GLY A 4 15.99 -4.73 1.74
CA GLY A 4 14.78 -4.04 2.20
C GLY A 4 14.79 -2.52 2.01
N GLU A 5 15.79 -1.99 1.32
CA GLU A 5 15.94 -0.55 1.09
C GLU A 5 15.27 -0.08 -0.21
N GLN A 6 14.72 -0.99 -1.00
CA GLN A 6 13.93 -0.58 -2.16
C GLN A 6 12.68 0.19 -1.70
N THR A 7 12.35 1.23 -2.46
CA THR A 7 11.23 2.12 -2.10
C THR A 7 10.00 1.84 -2.95
N ARG A 8 8.85 1.96 -2.33
CA ARG A 8 7.55 1.81 -2.99
C ARG A 8 6.56 2.80 -2.39
N SER A 9 5.54 3.12 -3.15
CA SER A 9 4.36 3.79 -2.62
C SER A 9 3.21 2.80 -2.56
N PHE A 10 2.37 2.95 -1.57
CA PHE A 10 1.25 2.04 -1.33
C PHE A 10 -0.03 2.84 -1.21
N LEU A 11 -1.07 2.38 -1.88
CA LEU A 11 -2.38 3.00 -1.86
C LEU A 11 -3.38 2.04 -1.21
N TYR A 12 -4.14 2.53 -0.23
CA TYR A 12 -5.16 1.73 0.42
C TYR A 12 -6.25 1.35 -0.59
N ILE A 13 -6.74 0.11 -0.48
CA ILE A 13 -7.63 -0.48 -1.49
C ILE A 13 -8.90 0.33 -1.73
N ASP A 14 -9.53 0.87 -0.69
CA ASP A 14 -10.76 1.64 -0.83
C ASP A 14 -10.52 2.92 -1.64
N GLU A 15 -9.37 3.56 -1.44
CA GLU A 15 -9.01 4.74 -2.22
C GLU A 15 -8.71 4.39 -3.68
N CYS A 16 -8.07 3.25 -3.92
CA CYS A 16 -7.82 2.75 -5.26
C CYS A 16 -9.13 2.48 -6.00
N ILE A 17 -10.08 1.86 -5.34
CA ILE A 17 -11.41 1.58 -5.90
C ILE A 17 -12.15 2.88 -6.22
N GLU A 18 -12.13 3.85 -5.30
CA GLU A 18 -12.79 5.13 -5.50
C GLU A 18 -12.19 5.90 -6.70
N ALA A 19 -10.88 5.93 -6.81
CA ALA A 19 -10.21 6.58 -7.93
C ALA A 19 -10.55 5.90 -9.26
N THR A 20 -10.55 4.56 -9.28
CA THR A 20 -10.90 3.77 -10.45
C THR A 20 -12.35 4.04 -10.87
N ARG A 21 -13.27 4.10 -9.92
CA ARG A 21 -14.67 4.38 -10.16
C ARG A 21 -14.87 5.77 -10.76
N ARG A 22 -14.19 6.78 -10.20
CA ARG A 22 -14.26 8.14 -10.73
C ARG A 22 -13.74 8.23 -12.15
N LEU A 23 -12.65 7.51 -12.45
CA LEU A 23 -12.12 7.44 -13.81
C LEU A 23 -13.13 6.81 -14.77
N MET A 24 -13.78 5.73 -14.37
CA MET A 24 -14.80 5.06 -15.19
C MET A 24 -15.99 5.96 -15.49
N ASP A 25 -16.40 6.79 -14.54
CA ASP A 25 -17.54 7.70 -14.66
C ASP A 25 -17.16 9.02 -15.35
N SER A 26 -15.91 9.20 -15.74
CA SER A 26 -15.41 10.43 -16.37
C SER A 26 -15.34 10.30 -17.89
N ASP A 27 -15.11 11.44 -18.55
CA ASP A 27 -14.87 11.50 -20.00
C ASP A 27 -13.40 11.31 -20.38
N VAL A 28 -12.54 11.05 -19.39
CA VAL A 28 -11.10 10.84 -19.61
C VAL A 28 -10.87 9.48 -20.27
N THR A 29 -10.21 9.51 -21.42
CA THR A 29 -9.92 8.30 -22.21
C THR A 29 -8.43 7.92 -22.21
N ASP A 30 -7.57 8.82 -21.76
CA ASP A 30 -6.13 8.61 -21.69
C ASP A 30 -5.73 7.87 -20.41
N PRO A 31 -4.60 7.16 -20.42
CA PRO A 31 -4.09 6.53 -19.20
C PRO A 31 -3.78 7.56 -18.11
N ILE A 32 -4.15 7.23 -16.89
CA ILE A 32 -3.88 8.07 -15.70
C ILE A 32 -3.30 7.19 -14.61
N ASN A 33 -2.23 7.67 -13.97
CA ASN A 33 -1.66 7.01 -12.80
C ASN A 33 -2.57 7.20 -11.59
N ILE A 34 -2.86 6.12 -10.91
CA ILE A 34 -3.59 6.11 -9.63
C ILE A 34 -2.66 5.52 -8.59
N GLY A 35 -2.33 6.29 -7.57
CA GLY A 35 -1.41 5.83 -6.54
C GLY A 35 -1.25 6.82 -5.41
N SER A 36 -0.31 6.53 -4.54
CA SER A 36 0.13 7.43 -3.48
C SER A 36 1.52 7.96 -3.83
N GLU A 37 1.78 9.21 -3.47
CA GLU A 37 3.10 9.82 -3.60
C GLU A 37 3.96 9.62 -2.36
N GLU A 38 3.40 9.05 -1.29
CA GLU A 38 4.11 8.75 -0.06
C GLU A 38 4.99 7.51 -0.26
N MET A 39 6.31 7.74 -0.32
CA MET A 39 7.29 6.67 -0.54
C MET A 39 7.92 6.22 0.76
N LEU A 40 8.17 4.93 0.88
CA LEU A 40 8.97 4.37 1.99
C LEU A 40 9.67 3.10 1.54
N THR A 41 10.66 2.69 2.35
CA THR A 41 11.37 1.44 2.12
C THR A 41 10.55 0.25 2.62
N ILE A 42 10.87 -0.93 2.14
CA ILE A 42 10.25 -2.17 2.61
C ILE A 42 10.57 -2.37 4.10
N ASN A 43 11.77 -2.00 4.55
CA ASN A 43 12.12 -2.04 5.97
C ASN A 43 11.19 -1.17 6.81
N GLN A 44 10.90 0.04 6.35
CA GLN A 44 9.95 0.94 7.02
C GLN A 44 8.53 0.37 7.05
N LEU A 45 8.10 -0.27 5.98
CA LEU A 45 6.79 -0.94 5.94
C LEU A 45 6.69 -2.03 7.01
N VAL A 46 7.73 -2.84 7.13
CA VAL A 46 7.81 -3.90 8.15
C VAL A 46 7.79 -3.30 9.57
N ASP A 47 8.50 -2.19 9.78
CA ASP A 47 8.52 -1.50 11.07
C ASP A 47 7.12 -0.97 11.44
N ILE A 48 6.40 -0.41 10.49
CA ILE A 48 5.03 0.08 10.71
C ILE A 48 4.11 -1.08 11.09
N ALA A 49 4.19 -2.19 10.37
CA ALA A 49 3.39 -3.37 10.66
C ALA A 49 3.69 -3.93 12.05
N ALA A 50 4.95 -3.99 12.44
CA ALA A 50 5.38 -4.45 13.76
C ALA A 50 4.85 -3.53 14.88
N GLU A 51 4.89 -2.23 14.67
CA GLU A 51 4.37 -1.25 15.62
C GLU A 51 2.86 -1.39 15.80
N ILE A 52 2.11 -1.56 14.71
CA ILE A 52 0.67 -1.79 14.76
C ILE A 52 0.35 -3.07 15.54
N ALA A 53 1.13 -4.12 15.33
CA ALA A 53 0.97 -5.39 16.03
C ALA A 53 1.41 -5.33 17.50
N GLY A 54 2.16 -4.31 17.88
CA GLY A 54 2.75 -4.18 19.22
C GLY A 54 3.81 -5.23 19.47
N LYS A 55 4.52 -5.69 18.45
CA LYS A 55 5.51 -6.77 18.54
C LYS A 55 6.89 -6.25 18.12
N LYS A 56 7.91 -6.79 18.79
CA LYS A 56 9.30 -6.61 18.34
C LYS A 56 9.65 -7.76 17.39
N ILE A 57 10.19 -7.39 16.25
CA ILE A 57 10.57 -8.35 15.22
C ILE A 57 12.02 -8.14 14.81
N THR A 58 12.61 -9.19 14.26
CA THR A 58 13.93 -9.15 13.64
C THR A 58 13.75 -9.36 12.14
N LYS A 59 14.41 -8.51 11.35
CA LYS A 59 14.37 -8.62 9.88
C LYS A 59 15.44 -9.58 9.41
N ASP A 60 15.05 -10.53 8.59
CA ASP A 60 15.96 -11.47 7.94
C ASP A 60 15.99 -11.16 6.44
N HIS A 61 17.09 -10.60 5.98
CA HIS A 61 17.26 -10.22 4.58
C HIS A 61 17.84 -11.40 3.80
N ILE A 62 17.04 -11.94 2.91
CA ILE A 62 17.42 -13.10 2.09
C ILE A 62 17.69 -12.67 0.65
N ASP A 63 18.52 -13.44 -0.05
CA ASP A 63 18.79 -13.24 -1.46
C ASP A 63 17.53 -13.52 -2.29
N GLY A 64 17.36 -12.75 -3.36
CA GLY A 64 16.25 -12.93 -4.26
C GLY A 64 16.17 -11.78 -5.27
N PRO A 65 15.24 -11.85 -6.22
CA PRO A 65 15.09 -10.79 -7.22
C PRO A 65 14.68 -9.48 -6.54
N LEU A 66 15.43 -8.41 -6.80
CA LEU A 66 15.20 -7.08 -6.20
C LEU A 66 14.12 -6.29 -6.94
N GLY A 67 13.96 -6.52 -8.23
CA GLY A 67 13.08 -5.72 -9.07
C GLY A 67 13.56 -4.28 -9.19
N VAL A 68 12.63 -3.35 -9.36
CA VAL A 68 12.95 -1.93 -9.46
C VAL A 68 13.32 -1.37 -8.08
N ARG A 69 14.45 -0.65 -8.00
CA ARG A 69 14.95 -0.09 -6.73
C ARG A 69 13.98 0.92 -6.11
N GLY A 70 13.34 1.74 -6.94
CA GLY A 70 12.35 2.70 -6.47
C GLY A 70 11.26 2.90 -7.50
N ARG A 71 10.03 3.05 -7.04
CA ARG A 71 8.88 3.36 -7.88
C ARG A 71 7.89 4.19 -7.10
N ASN A 72 7.38 5.23 -7.73
CA ASN A 72 6.43 6.16 -7.15
C ASN A 72 5.34 6.51 -8.18
N SER A 73 4.27 7.11 -7.71
CA SER A 73 3.21 7.66 -8.56
C SER A 73 3.33 9.17 -8.63
N ASN A 74 3.13 9.72 -9.81
CA ASN A 74 2.92 11.16 -9.98
C ASN A 74 1.42 11.39 -10.19
N ASN A 75 0.79 12.04 -9.23
CA ASN A 75 -0.65 12.24 -9.21
C ASN A 75 -1.11 13.57 -9.78
N ASP A 76 -0.24 14.33 -10.42
CA ASP A 76 -0.60 15.65 -10.99
C ASP A 76 -1.78 15.55 -11.96
N LEU A 77 -1.74 14.55 -12.86
CA LEU A 77 -2.76 14.40 -13.89
C LEU A 77 -4.13 14.02 -13.31
N ILE A 78 -4.18 13.11 -12.34
CA ILE A 78 -5.46 12.71 -11.74
C ILE A 78 -6.06 13.85 -10.93
N ARG A 79 -5.24 14.66 -10.25
CA ARG A 79 -5.71 15.86 -9.55
C ARG A 79 -6.33 16.84 -10.54
N GLU A 80 -5.66 17.06 -11.66
CA GLU A 80 -6.12 17.99 -12.70
C GLU A 80 -7.40 17.51 -13.38
N LYS A 81 -7.46 16.24 -13.79
CA LYS A 81 -8.55 15.71 -14.61
C LYS A 81 -9.77 15.30 -13.79
N LEU A 82 -9.59 14.74 -12.60
CA LEU A 82 -10.66 14.18 -11.78
C LEU A 82 -10.85 14.90 -10.44
N GLY A 83 -9.93 15.80 -10.08
CA GLY A 83 -9.97 16.44 -8.78
C GLY A 83 -9.80 15.47 -7.62
N TRP A 84 -9.27 14.28 -7.87
CA TRP A 84 -9.05 13.25 -6.87
C TRP A 84 -7.61 13.27 -6.37
N ASP A 85 -7.46 12.98 -5.08
CA ASP A 85 -6.16 12.70 -4.46
C ASP A 85 -6.37 11.69 -3.34
N TYR A 86 -5.31 10.98 -2.97
CA TYR A 86 -5.38 10.10 -1.81
C TYR A 86 -5.46 10.96 -0.53
N GLU A 87 -6.27 10.51 0.43
CA GLU A 87 -6.48 11.22 1.69
C GLU A 87 -5.90 10.46 2.88
N MET A 88 -5.83 9.15 2.76
CA MET A 88 -5.39 8.28 3.85
C MET A 88 -3.87 8.15 3.87
N THR A 89 -3.27 8.35 5.04
CA THR A 89 -1.85 8.08 5.21
C THR A 89 -1.58 6.58 5.13
N LEU A 90 -0.34 6.23 4.82
CA LEU A 90 0.05 4.82 4.78
C LEU A 90 -0.20 4.12 6.11
N GLU A 91 0.11 4.78 7.23
CA GLU A 91 -0.09 4.22 8.57
C GLU A 91 -1.56 3.90 8.83
N GLU A 92 -2.46 4.81 8.46
CA GLU A 92 -3.91 4.59 8.61
C GLU A 92 -4.39 3.42 7.76
N GLY A 93 -3.95 3.34 6.50
CA GLY A 93 -4.27 2.24 5.60
C GLY A 93 -3.73 0.92 6.09
N MET A 94 -2.50 0.92 6.62
CA MET A 94 -1.87 -0.26 7.21
C MET A 94 -2.64 -0.78 8.42
N LYS A 95 -3.13 0.10 9.29
CA LYS A 95 -3.93 -0.31 10.45
C LYS A 95 -5.19 -1.04 10.02
N LYS A 96 -5.91 -0.50 9.05
CA LYS A 96 -7.13 -1.12 8.53
C LYS A 96 -6.84 -2.47 7.88
N THR A 97 -5.80 -2.54 7.06
CA THR A 97 -5.39 -3.77 6.40
C THR A 97 -4.96 -4.82 7.43
N TYR A 98 -4.18 -4.41 8.43
CA TYR A 98 -3.73 -5.29 9.50
C TYR A 98 -4.90 -5.90 10.27
N GLU A 99 -5.89 -5.09 10.63
CA GLU A 99 -7.08 -5.58 11.34
C GLU A 99 -7.84 -6.61 10.53
N TRP A 100 -7.99 -6.37 9.23
CA TRP A 100 -8.65 -7.33 8.34
C TRP A 100 -7.86 -8.63 8.23
N VAL A 101 -6.55 -8.56 8.03
CA VAL A 101 -5.68 -9.74 7.93
C VAL A 101 -5.71 -10.52 9.25
N ARG A 102 -5.61 -9.82 10.37
CA ARG A 102 -5.68 -10.42 11.71
C ARG A 102 -6.98 -11.18 11.90
N TRP A 103 -8.08 -10.59 11.49
CA TRP A 103 -9.40 -11.24 11.57
C TRP A 103 -9.45 -12.50 10.69
N GLN A 104 -8.93 -12.43 9.45
CA GLN A 104 -8.88 -13.58 8.55
C GLN A 104 -8.03 -14.72 9.09
N VAL A 105 -6.86 -14.39 9.63
CA VAL A 105 -5.96 -15.39 10.24
C VAL A 105 -6.62 -16.04 11.44
N SER A 106 -7.25 -15.26 12.30
CA SER A 106 -7.99 -15.78 13.47
C SER A 106 -9.10 -16.75 13.05
N LYS A 107 -9.82 -16.42 11.98
CA LYS A 107 -10.86 -17.28 11.42
C LYS A 107 -10.30 -18.62 10.93
N GLN A 108 -9.16 -18.59 10.26
CA GLN A 108 -8.52 -19.81 9.76
C GLN A 108 -8.07 -20.72 10.89
N ILE A 109 -7.53 -20.15 11.97
CA ILE A 109 -7.10 -20.91 13.15
C ILE A 109 -8.32 -21.63 13.77
N TYR A 110 -9.45 -20.97 13.88
CA TYR A 110 -10.66 -21.56 14.44
C TYR A 110 -11.34 -22.55 13.50
N SER A 111 -11.17 -22.41 12.20
CA SER A 111 -11.80 -23.31 11.22
C SER A 111 -11.03 -24.62 11.02
N VAL A 112 -9.80 -24.73 11.50
CA VAL A 112 -8.97 -25.91 11.39
C VAL A 112 -9.20 -26.89 12.59
N VAL A 113 -9.93 -26.44 13.57
CA VAL A 113 -10.30 -27.28 14.73
C VAL A 113 -11.65 -28.01 14.45
#